data_186b80f0aa7f17b74d015f942e1a1ce5
#
_entry.id   186b80f0aa7f17b74d015f942e1a1ce5
#
_cell.length_a   1.000
_cell.length_b   1.000
_cell.length_c   1.000
_cell.angle_alpha   90.00
_cell.angle_beta   90.00
_cell.angle_gamma   90.00
#
_symmetry.space_group_name_H-M   'P 1'
#
loop_
_entity.id
_entity.type
_entity.pdbx_description
1 polymer ?
#
loop_
_entity_poly.entity_id
_entity_poly.type
_entity_poly.pdbx_seq_one_letter_code
_entity_poly.pdbx_strand_id
1 'polypeptide(L)' 'MQVKEYALYKGEELLAMGTKREIAEQLRISVRSVTCYGTPSYARRTSEEYSRRLVEL' A
#
# COMPACT_ATOMS: atom_id res chain seq x y z
N MET A 1 -20.70 4.01 -8.17
CA MET A 1 -19.36 3.42 -8.19
C MET A 1 -18.90 3.14 -6.77
N GLN A 2 -18.46 1.93 -6.52
CA GLN A 2 -17.87 1.61 -5.22
C GLN A 2 -16.40 2.01 -5.22
N VAL A 3 -16.03 2.82 -4.25
CA VAL A 3 -14.64 3.22 -4.06
C VAL A 3 -14.04 2.29 -3.01
N LYS A 4 -13.05 1.51 -3.41
CA LYS A 4 -12.37 0.61 -2.49
C LYS A 4 -11.37 1.38 -1.64
N GLU A 5 -11.35 1.07 -0.36
CA GLU A 5 -10.40 1.67 0.56
C GLU A 5 -9.36 0.65 0.98
N TYR A 6 -8.16 1.16 1.25
CA TYR A 6 -7.02 0.34 1.60
C TYR A 6 -6.27 0.97 2.78
N ALA A 7 -5.49 0.15 3.44
CA ALA A 7 -4.55 0.62 4.44
C ALA A 7 -3.15 0.17 4.03
N LEU A 8 -2.18 1.07 4.08
CA LEU A 8 -0.80 0.75 3.75
C LEU A 8 0.01 0.68 5.04
N TYR A 9 0.61 -0.47 5.28
CA TYR A 9 1.43 -0.73 6.47
C TYR A 9 2.88 -0.96 6.08
N LYS A 10 3.77 -0.58 6.98
CA LYS A 10 5.18 -0.97 6.92
C LYS A 10 5.46 -1.73 8.22
N GLY A 11 5.59 -3.06 8.11
CA GLY A 11 5.58 -3.89 9.31
C GLY A 11 4.25 -3.74 10.02
N GLU A 12 4.27 -3.27 11.25
CA GLU A 12 3.07 -3.04 12.05
C GLU A 12 2.61 -1.57 12.05
N GLU A 13 3.38 -0.70 11.41
CA GLU A 13 3.08 0.73 11.38
C GLU A 13 2.16 1.08 10.22
N LEU A 14 1.06 1.78 10.54
CA LEU A 14 0.15 2.30 9.52
C LEU A 14 0.76 3.56 8.91
N LEU A 15 1.06 3.51 7.61
CA LEU A 15 1.64 4.63 6.89
C LEU A 15 0.58 5.55 6.28
N ALA A 16 -0.47 4.97 5.73
CA ALA A 16 -1.53 5.74 5.05
C ALA A 16 -2.78 4.90 4.94
N MET A 17 -3.92 5.56 4.79
CA MET A 17 -5.22 4.90 4.65
C MET A 17 -6.09 5.70 3.68
N GLY A 18 -6.93 5.01 2.94
CA GLY A 18 -7.86 5.59 1.98
C GLY A 18 -7.83 4.84 0.66
N THR A 19 -8.21 5.52 -0.42
CA THR A 19 -8.11 4.93 -1.75
C THR A 19 -6.64 4.85 -2.17
N LYS A 20 -6.36 4.05 -3.19
CA LYS A 20 -4.98 3.97 -3.72
C LYS A 20 -4.47 5.35 -4.12
N ARG A 21 -5.33 6.17 -4.70
CA ARG A 21 -4.97 7.53 -5.10
C ARG A 21 -4.64 8.41 -3.89
N GLU A 22 -5.45 8.31 -2.84
CA GLU A 22 -5.22 9.06 -1.61
C GLU A 22 -3.91 8.65 -0.94
N ILE A 23 -3.64 7.34 -0.89
CA ILE A 23 -2.40 6.82 -0.33
C ILE A 23 -1.20 7.34 -1.14
N ALA A 24 -1.31 7.32 -2.47
CA ALA A 24 -0.26 7.81 -3.35
C ALA A 24 0.04 9.29 -3.08
N GLU A 25 -1.00 10.10 -2.92
CA GLU A 25 -0.84 11.53 -2.62
C GLU A 25 -0.19 11.76 -1.25
N GLN A 26 -0.61 11.00 -0.25
CA GLN A 26 -0.05 11.12 1.10
C GLN A 26 1.44 10.80 1.14
N LEU A 27 1.85 9.80 0.36
CA LEU A 27 3.24 9.35 0.32
C LEU A 27 4.05 10.00 -0.80
N ARG A 28 3.41 10.83 -1.62
CA ARG A 28 4.03 11.48 -2.78
C ARG A 28 4.65 10.48 -3.75
N ILE A 29 3.92 9.40 -4.00
CA ILE A 29 4.30 8.37 -4.95
C ILE A 29 3.18 8.18 -5.97
N SER A 30 3.44 7.40 -7.02
CA SER A 30 2.42 7.13 -8.02
C SER A 30 1.43 6.07 -7.55
N VAL A 31 0.20 6.10 -8.10
CA VAL A 31 -0.79 5.07 -7.85
C VAL A 31 -0.26 3.70 -8.27
N ARG A 32 0.54 3.66 -9.32
CA ARG A 32 1.18 2.45 -9.79
C ARG A 32 2.07 1.83 -8.71
N SER A 33 2.81 2.65 -7.97
CA SER A 33 3.64 2.17 -6.86
C SER A 33 2.78 1.59 -5.74
N VAL A 34 1.67 2.25 -5.40
CA VAL A 34 0.74 1.75 -4.38
C VAL A 34 0.18 0.40 -4.79
N THR A 35 -0.22 0.25 -6.05
CA THR A 35 -0.72 -1.02 -6.57
C THR A 35 0.35 -2.11 -6.49
N CYS A 36 1.60 -1.76 -6.76
CA CYS A 36 2.72 -2.70 -6.68
C CYS A 36 2.88 -3.28 -5.26
N TYR A 37 2.68 -2.48 -4.23
CA TYR A 37 2.79 -2.95 -2.85
C TYR A 37 1.77 -4.02 -2.49
N GLY A 38 0.68 -4.12 -3.23
CA GLY A 38 -0.32 -5.15 -3.03
C GLY A 38 -0.08 -6.44 -3.82
N THR A 39 1.01 -6.53 -4.58
CA THR A 39 1.28 -7.72 -5.39
C THR A 39 2.09 -8.76 -4.63
N PRO A 40 1.85 -10.07 -4.91
CA PRO A 40 2.66 -11.13 -4.32
C PRO A 40 4.14 -11.05 -4.66
N SER A 41 4.46 -10.57 -5.86
CA SER A 41 5.85 -10.41 -6.32
C SER A 41 6.64 -9.46 -5.42
N TYR A 42 6.02 -8.37 -5.01
CA TYR A 42 6.66 -7.41 -4.11
C TYR A 42 6.94 -8.06 -2.75
N ALA A 43 5.96 -8.79 -2.21
CA ALA A 43 6.09 -9.45 -0.90
C ALA A 43 7.23 -10.47 -0.89
N ARG A 44 7.51 -11.12 -2.01
CA ARG A 44 8.60 -12.08 -2.13
C ARG A 44 9.99 -11.44 -2.18
N ARG A 45 10.07 -10.20 -2.66
CA ARG A 45 11.35 -9.51 -2.86
C ARG A 45 11.84 -8.78 -1.63
N THR A 46 10.94 -8.50 -0.68
CA THR A 46 11.26 -7.70 0.49
C THR A 46 11.03 -8.50 1.76
N SER A 47 11.80 -8.19 2.81
CA SER A 47 11.57 -8.78 4.11
C SER A 47 10.31 -8.19 4.73
N GLU A 48 9.64 -8.96 5.60
CA GLU A 48 8.41 -8.51 6.24
C GLU A 48 8.60 -7.23 7.06
N GLU A 49 9.77 -7.02 7.63
CA GLU A 49 10.06 -5.85 8.45
C GLU A 49 10.12 -4.55 7.64
N TYR A 50 10.53 -4.63 6.38
CA TYR A 50 10.74 -3.45 5.55
C TYR A 50 9.76 -3.35 4.39
N SER A 51 8.99 -4.39 4.13
CA SER A 51 8.04 -4.37 3.03
C SER A 51 6.78 -3.59 3.41
N ARG A 52 6.36 -2.72 2.49
CA ARG A 52 5.07 -2.05 2.62
C ARG A 52 4.00 -3.02 2.17
N ARG A 53 2.93 -3.10 2.94
CA ARG A 53 1.83 -4.02 2.65
C ARG A 53 0.54 -3.24 2.47
N LEU A 54 -0.10 -3.45 1.32
CA LEU A 54 -1.40 -2.85 1.04
C LEU A 54 -2.50 -3.84 1.42
N VAL A 55 -3.39 -3.42 2.30
CA VAL A 55 -4.49 -4.24 2.79
C VAL A 55 -5.81 -3.63 2.34
N GLU A 56 -6.66 -4.41 1.70
CA GLU A 56 -8.00 -3.97 1.33
C GLU A 56 -8.90 -3.99 2.56
N LEU A 57 -9.58 -2.89 2.80
CA LEU A 57 -10.49 -2.73 3.94
C LEU A 57 -11.91 -3.21 3.63
#